data_563e809756c6f3058f79d3f2d517d8d8
#
_entry.id   563e809756c6f3058f79d3f2d517d8d8
#
_cell.length_a   1.000
_cell.length_b   1.000
_cell.length_c   1.000
_cell.angle_alpha   90.00
_cell.angle_beta   90.00
_cell.angle_gamma   90.00
#
_symmetry.space_group_name_H-M   'P 1'
#
loop_
_entity.id
_entity.type
_entity.pdbx_description
1 polymer ?
#
loop_
_entity_poly.entity_id
_entity_poly.type
_entity_poly.pdbx_seq_one_letter_code
_entity_poly.pdbx_strand_id
1 'polypeptide(L)'
;MNPTYDEILKANSLRGNEIKKTPLIHSPTFSDLTNSEVYLKAEFRQKTGSFKIRGAYYKIKSLSEEDKKFGVVAASAGNHAQGVALASSLENISCTIVMPKNASPAKVAATRGYGAKVILEGINYDESYSKAKEIAKETGATIVQAFDDPQIIAAQGVIGLEILEDLPDVEEIYLPIGGGGLAAGTVIAIKEKNPNVKVIGVQSKSFPSMYESVKQNVRTLTGGDRTIADGISVKMPGEITFDIIKNMIDEIVLVDDDEITKAMFLLMERM
;
A
#
# COMPACT_ATOMS: atom_id res chain seq x y z
N MET A 1 7.29 -9.08 -14.45
CA MET A 1 8.65 -9.24 -13.90
C MET A 1 8.62 -8.67 -12.49
N ASN A 2 9.16 -9.40 -11.51
CA ASN A 2 9.17 -8.95 -10.13
C ASN A 2 10.15 -7.78 -9.97
N PRO A 3 9.87 -6.77 -9.13
CA PRO A 3 10.80 -5.70 -8.86
C PRO A 3 12.05 -6.22 -8.14
N THR A 4 13.19 -5.61 -8.43
CA THR A 4 14.48 -5.94 -7.84
C THR A 4 14.82 -4.99 -6.68
N TYR A 5 15.83 -5.35 -5.90
CA TYR A 5 16.37 -4.46 -4.86
C TYR A 5 16.93 -3.14 -5.47
N ASP A 6 17.55 -3.22 -6.64
CA ASP A 6 18.07 -2.02 -7.34
C ASP A 6 16.95 -1.07 -7.75
N GLU A 7 15.77 -1.59 -8.11
CA GLU A 7 14.60 -0.74 -8.38
C GLU A 7 14.07 -0.07 -7.10
N ILE A 8 14.18 -0.71 -5.94
CA ILE A 8 13.87 -0.09 -4.64
C ILE A 8 14.86 1.05 -4.35
N LEU A 9 16.16 0.84 -4.59
CA LEU A 9 17.18 1.89 -4.44
C LEU A 9 16.91 3.06 -5.39
N LYS A 10 16.54 2.77 -6.63
CA LYS A 10 16.13 3.79 -7.60
C LYS A 10 14.90 4.57 -7.13
N ALA A 11 13.87 3.89 -6.63
CA ALA A 11 12.68 4.54 -6.07
C ALA A 11 13.03 5.44 -4.87
N ASN A 12 13.96 5.00 -4.01
CA ASN A 12 14.46 5.80 -2.89
C ASN A 12 15.20 7.06 -3.36
N SER A 13 16.03 6.97 -4.40
CA SER A 13 16.76 8.12 -4.94
C SER A 13 15.84 9.16 -5.60
N LEU A 14 14.73 8.72 -6.19
CA LEU A 14 13.77 9.58 -6.89
C LEU A 14 12.69 10.19 -6.00
N ARG A 15 12.61 9.81 -4.72
CA ARG A 15 11.58 10.33 -3.79
C ARG A 15 11.65 11.85 -3.59
N GLY A 16 12.86 12.45 -3.72
CA GLY A 16 13.11 13.88 -3.51
C GLY A 16 12.65 14.35 -2.12
N ASN A 17 12.25 15.61 -2.03
CA ASN A 17 11.63 16.19 -0.84
C ASN A 17 10.11 15.95 -0.79
N GLU A 18 9.56 15.32 -1.83
CA GLU A 18 8.11 15.11 -1.96
C GLU A 18 7.62 13.96 -1.09
N ILE A 19 8.44 12.94 -0.91
CA ILE A 19 8.12 11.78 -0.07
C ILE A 19 8.95 11.85 1.21
N LYS A 20 8.28 11.95 2.35
CA LYS A 20 8.94 12.04 3.65
C LYS A 20 9.57 10.68 4.04
N LYS A 21 10.77 10.72 4.63
CA LYS A 21 11.20 9.65 5.52
C LYS A 21 10.34 9.76 6.78
N THR A 22 9.47 8.79 7.01
CA THR A 22 8.61 8.79 8.20
C THR A 22 9.39 8.33 9.43
N PRO A 23 9.08 8.82 10.63
CA PRO A 23 9.80 8.42 11.81
C PRO A 23 9.52 6.97 12.20
N LEU A 24 10.52 6.31 12.77
CA LEU A 24 10.39 5.09 13.53
C LEU A 24 10.30 5.46 15.01
N ILE A 25 9.16 5.19 15.65
CA ILE A 25 8.82 5.67 17.00
C ILE A 25 8.88 4.51 17.96
N HIS A 26 9.76 4.58 18.96
CA HIS A 26 9.77 3.63 20.07
C HIS A 26 8.49 3.78 20.91
N SER A 27 7.88 2.66 21.26
CA SER A 27 6.68 2.62 22.09
C SER A 27 6.91 1.88 23.41
N PRO A 28 7.19 2.57 24.49
CA PRO A 28 7.39 1.94 25.82
C PRO A 28 6.21 1.06 26.23
N THR A 29 4.98 1.55 26.01
CA THR A 29 3.76 0.80 26.37
C THR A 29 3.68 -0.56 25.68
N PHE A 30 3.89 -0.60 24.33
CA PHE A 30 3.87 -1.86 23.62
C PHE A 30 5.08 -2.72 23.93
N SER A 31 6.23 -2.12 24.23
CA SER A 31 7.42 -2.85 24.68
C SER A 31 7.17 -3.57 26.01
N ASP A 32 6.58 -2.89 26.98
CA ASP A 32 6.21 -3.49 28.27
C ASP A 32 5.16 -4.62 28.11
N LEU A 33 4.15 -4.41 27.25
CA LEU A 33 3.09 -5.40 27.01
C LEU A 33 3.59 -6.68 26.35
N THR A 34 4.63 -6.59 25.52
CA THR A 34 5.15 -7.73 24.76
C THR A 34 6.47 -8.27 25.31
N ASN A 35 7.06 -7.61 26.31
CA ASN A 35 8.40 -7.89 26.81
C ASN A 35 9.46 -7.91 25.69
N SER A 36 9.37 -6.94 24.77
CA SER A 36 10.24 -6.77 23.60
C SER A 36 10.37 -5.29 23.27
N GLU A 37 11.42 -4.88 22.58
CA GLU A 37 11.57 -3.50 22.11
C GLU A 37 10.66 -3.27 20.87
N VAL A 38 9.58 -2.51 21.05
CA VAL A 38 8.58 -2.27 19.98
C VAL A 38 8.73 -0.87 19.40
N TYR A 39 8.85 -0.81 18.08
CA TYR A 39 8.93 0.41 17.29
C TYR A 39 7.81 0.46 16.27
N LEU A 40 7.26 1.65 16.03
CA LEU A 40 6.18 1.89 15.09
C LEU A 40 6.67 2.76 13.92
N LYS A 41 6.67 2.23 12.70
CA LYS A 41 6.95 2.99 11.47
C LYS A 41 5.72 3.83 11.13
N ALA A 42 5.79 5.13 11.39
CA ALA A 42 4.63 6.03 11.41
C ALA A 42 4.21 6.52 10.02
N GLU A 43 3.77 5.60 9.13
CA GLU A 43 3.32 5.93 7.77
C GLU A 43 2.05 6.81 7.73
N PHE A 44 1.30 6.93 8.83
CA PHE A 44 0.21 7.89 8.96
C PHE A 44 0.69 9.36 8.95
N ARG A 45 1.98 9.61 9.21
CA ARG A 45 2.61 10.94 9.10
C ARG A 45 3.06 11.30 7.69
N GLN A 46 2.87 10.43 6.72
CA GLN A 46 3.13 10.72 5.31
C GLN A 46 2.11 11.76 4.78
N LYS A 47 2.42 12.43 3.66
CA LYS A 47 1.65 13.57 3.12
C LYS A 47 0.14 13.32 2.97
N THR A 48 -0.28 12.10 2.62
CA THR A 48 -1.70 11.74 2.47
C THR A 48 -2.24 10.89 3.65
N GLY A 49 -1.52 10.87 4.78
CA GLY A 49 -1.89 10.05 5.94
C GLY A 49 -1.66 8.56 5.74
N SER A 50 -0.91 8.14 4.70
CA SER A 50 -0.59 6.75 4.44
C SER A 50 0.61 6.58 3.49
N PHE A 51 1.20 5.39 3.47
CA PHE A 51 2.31 5.04 2.60
C PHE A 51 2.00 5.07 1.09
N LYS A 52 0.73 5.09 0.71
CA LYS A 52 0.30 4.96 -0.69
C LYS A 52 0.89 6.00 -1.64
N ILE A 53 1.17 7.19 -1.16
CA ILE A 53 1.82 8.25 -1.94
C ILE A 53 3.20 7.83 -2.46
N ARG A 54 3.96 6.99 -1.74
CA ARG A 54 5.29 6.53 -2.13
C ARG A 54 5.26 5.84 -3.50
N GLY A 55 4.41 4.80 -3.63
CA GLY A 55 4.23 4.08 -4.88
C GLY A 55 3.63 4.94 -5.98
N ALA A 56 2.57 5.69 -5.67
CA ALA A 56 1.91 6.55 -6.64
C ALA A 56 2.87 7.60 -7.22
N TYR A 57 3.67 8.26 -6.37
CA TYR A 57 4.62 9.25 -6.80
C TYR A 57 5.72 8.67 -7.69
N TYR A 58 6.34 7.56 -7.28
CA TYR A 58 7.38 6.93 -8.08
C TYR A 58 6.85 6.45 -9.43
N LYS A 59 5.67 5.82 -9.46
CA LYS A 59 5.00 5.39 -10.71
C LYS A 59 4.79 6.56 -11.66
N ILE A 60 4.17 7.63 -11.19
CA ILE A 60 3.80 8.78 -12.00
C ILE A 60 5.04 9.56 -12.46
N LYS A 61 6.00 9.76 -11.56
CA LYS A 61 7.27 10.42 -11.90
C LYS A 61 8.08 9.66 -12.94
N SER A 62 7.98 8.33 -12.95
CA SER A 62 8.69 7.45 -13.87
C SER A 62 8.00 7.30 -15.25
N LEU A 63 6.86 7.92 -15.47
CA LEU A 63 6.21 7.91 -16.78
C LEU A 63 7.07 8.65 -17.81
N SER A 64 7.01 8.20 -19.06
CA SER A 64 7.60 8.93 -20.17
C SER A 64 6.91 10.29 -20.35
N GLU A 65 7.59 11.26 -20.92
CA GLU A 65 6.98 12.58 -21.22
C GLU A 65 5.80 12.46 -22.20
N GLU A 66 5.76 11.38 -23.00
CA GLU A 66 4.62 11.09 -23.87
C GLU A 66 3.42 10.60 -23.07
N ASP A 67 3.62 9.61 -22.16
CA ASP A 67 2.54 9.07 -21.34
C ASP A 67 1.96 10.14 -20.39
N LYS A 68 2.80 11.04 -19.87
CA LYS A 68 2.37 12.16 -19.02
C LYS A 68 1.34 13.07 -19.68
N LYS A 69 1.40 13.26 -21.00
CA LYS A 69 0.44 14.08 -21.75
C LYS A 69 -0.99 13.52 -21.70
N PHE A 70 -1.14 12.21 -21.63
CA PHE A 70 -2.44 11.55 -21.55
C PHE A 70 -3.01 11.49 -20.13
N GLY A 71 -2.18 11.78 -19.13
CA GLY A 71 -2.56 11.75 -17.74
C GLY A 71 -2.64 10.34 -17.15
N VAL A 72 -3.23 10.26 -15.97
CA VAL A 72 -3.37 8.98 -15.24
C VAL A 72 -4.81 8.75 -14.79
N VAL A 73 -5.15 7.48 -14.62
CA VAL A 73 -6.44 7.06 -14.07
C VAL A 73 -6.23 5.97 -13.02
N ALA A 74 -7.02 6.02 -11.94
CA ALA A 74 -7.04 4.95 -10.94
C ALA A 74 -8.46 4.70 -10.42
N ALA A 75 -8.72 3.48 -9.96
CA ALA A 75 -9.94 3.13 -9.23
C ALA A 75 -9.60 2.94 -7.75
N SER A 76 -10.14 3.78 -6.89
CA SER A 76 -10.01 3.65 -5.43
C SER A 76 -10.86 4.69 -4.73
N ALA A 77 -11.48 4.32 -3.61
CA ALA A 77 -12.19 5.26 -2.72
C ALA A 77 -11.43 5.54 -1.41
N GLY A 78 -10.15 5.19 -1.33
CA GLY A 78 -9.35 5.31 -0.09
C GLY A 78 -7.99 5.96 -0.29
N ASN A 79 -7.01 5.49 0.47
CA ASN A 79 -5.67 6.05 0.53
C ASN A 79 -4.94 6.06 -0.82
N HIS A 80 -5.19 5.07 -1.69
CA HIS A 80 -4.58 5.03 -3.02
C HIS A 80 -5.09 6.18 -3.90
N ALA A 81 -6.39 6.48 -3.86
CA ALA A 81 -6.97 7.61 -4.59
C ALA A 81 -6.29 8.93 -4.24
N GLN A 82 -6.13 9.21 -2.94
CA GLN A 82 -5.46 10.41 -2.46
C GLN A 82 -3.98 10.43 -2.83
N GLY A 83 -3.29 9.27 -2.74
CA GLY A 83 -1.89 9.14 -3.14
C GLY A 83 -1.69 9.46 -4.63
N VAL A 84 -2.53 8.91 -5.52
CA VAL A 84 -2.47 9.17 -6.96
C VAL A 84 -2.80 10.63 -7.26
N ALA A 85 -3.84 11.18 -6.64
CA ALA A 85 -4.24 12.58 -6.84
C ALA A 85 -3.12 13.55 -6.46
N LEU A 86 -2.53 13.42 -5.27
CA LEU A 86 -1.42 14.27 -4.84
C LEU A 86 -0.19 14.07 -5.72
N ALA A 87 0.19 12.84 -6.04
CA ALA A 87 1.35 12.56 -6.89
C ALA A 87 1.21 13.21 -8.27
N SER A 88 0.03 13.12 -8.87
CA SER A 88 -0.27 13.75 -10.16
C SER A 88 -0.20 15.27 -10.09
N SER A 89 -0.73 15.86 -9.02
CA SER A 89 -0.65 17.31 -8.79
C SER A 89 0.79 17.80 -8.66
N LEU A 90 1.65 17.05 -7.95
CA LEU A 90 3.07 17.38 -7.79
C LEU A 90 3.85 17.32 -9.11
N GLU A 91 3.46 16.46 -10.03
CA GLU A 91 4.09 16.32 -11.35
C GLU A 91 3.34 17.09 -12.46
N ASN A 92 2.30 17.88 -12.09
CA ASN A 92 1.45 18.63 -13.03
C ASN A 92 0.79 17.77 -14.12
N ILE A 93 0.38 16.56 -13.76
CA ILE A 93 -0.25 15.57 -14.65
C ILE A 93 -1.76 15.52 -14.36
N SER A 94 -2.57 15.43 -15.41
CA SER A 94 -4.02 15.27 -15.24
C SER A 94 -4.34 13.92 -14.60
N CYS A 95 -5.27 13.93 -13.63
CA CYS A 95 -5.62 12.75 -12.84
C CYS A 95 -7.13 12.55 -12.81
N THR A 96 -7.58 11.35 -13.17
CA THR A 96 -8.97 10.92 -13.00
C THR A 96 -9.04 9.77 -12.01
N ILE A 97 -9.86 9.92 -10.96
CA ILE A 97 -10.11 8.86 -9.99
C ILE A 97 -11.55 8.39 -10.11
N VAL A 98 -11.73 7.10 -10.31
CA VAL A 98 -13.05 6.46 -10.32
C VAL A 98 -13.32 5.84 -8.95
N MET A 99 -14.45 6.21 -8.35
CA MET A 99 -14.89 5.73 -7.04
C MET A 99 -16.30 5.12 -7.16
N PRO A 100 -16.65 4.13 -6.33
CA PRO A 100 -18.03 3.65 -6.25
C PRO A 100 -19.00 4.79 -5.87
N LYS A 101 -20.23 4.71 -6.33
CA LYS A 101 -21.28 5.72 -6.05
C LYS A 101 -21.57 5.94 -4.56
N ASN A 102 -21.30 4.92 -3.75
CA ASN A 102 -21.45 4.95 -2.28
C ASN A 102 -20.17 5.38 -1.54
N ALA A 103 -19.15 5.89 -2.24
CA ALA A 103 -17.95 6.38 -1.60
C ALA A 103 -18.26 7.52 -0.62
N SER A 104 -17.56 7.54 0.53
CA SER A 104 -17.75 8.57 1.55
C SER A 104 -17.54 9.97 0.98
N PRO A 105 -18.45 10.93 1.21
CA PRO A 105 -18.29 12.31 0.76
C PRO A 105 -16.97 12.95 1.20
N ALA A 106 -16.49 12.63 2.40
CA ALA A 106 -15.22 13.12 2.93
C ALA A 106 -14.03 12.62 2.08
N LYS A 107 -14.02 11.32 1.70
CA LYS A 107 -12.97 10.74 0.85
C LYS A 107 -13.00 11.34 -0.56
N VAL A 108 -14.20 11.59 -1.12
CA VAL A 108 -14.38 12.27 -2.42
C VAL A 108 -13.84 13.70 -2.36
N ALA A 109 -14.22 14.46 -1.32
CA ALA A 109 -13.77 15.83 -1.13
C ALA A 109 -12.23 15.92 -0.96
N ALA A 110 -11.65 15.04 -0.15
CA ALA A 110 -10.21 14.97 0.05
C ALA A 110 -9.46 14.72 -1.26
N THR A 111 -9.93 13.76 -2.08
CA THR A 111 -9.31 13.43 -3.37
C THR A 111 -9.42 14.60 -4.37
N ARG A 112 -10.56 15.27 -4.43
CA ARG A 112 -10.73 16.50 -5.23
C ARG A 112 -9.84 17.63 -4.74
N GLY A 113 -9.66 17.76 -3.42
CA GLY A 113 -8.77 18.73 -2.81
C GLY A 113 -7.31 18.59 -3.24
N TYR A 114 -6.89 17.41 -3.63
CA TYR A 114 -5.57 17.15 -4.24
C TYR A 114 -5.53 17.39 -5.76
N GLY A 115 -6.60 17.90 -6.38
CA GLY A 115 -6.63 18.29 -7.79
C GLY A 115 -7.13 17.24 -8.76
N ALA A 116 -7.55 16.05 -8.31
CA ALA A 116 -8.06 15.02 -9.20
C ALA A 116 -9.52 15.27 -9.63
N LYS A 117 -9.83 14.92 -10.88
CA LYS A 117 -11.21 14.73 -11.34
C LYS A 117 -11.75 13.43 -10.75
N VAL A 118 -12.83 13.50 -9.96
CA VAL A 118 -13.47 12.31 -9.38
C VAL A 118 -14.76 11.99 -10.13
N ILE A 119 -14.82 10.75 -10.63
CA ILE A 119 -16.00 10.13 -11.28
C ILE A 119 -16.57 9.12 -10.30
N LEU A 120 -17.87 9.25 -9.98
CA LEU A 120 -18.60 8.30 -9.16
C LEU A 120 -19.32 7.31 -10.08
N GLU A 121 -18.79 6.08 -10.21
CA GLU A 121 -19.33 5.05 -11.08
C GLU A 121 -19.13 3.65 -10.49
N GLY A 122 -20.15 2.79 -10.68
CA GLY A 122 -20.19 1.46 -10.11
C GLY A 122 -20.69 1.42 -8.66
N ILE A 123 -21.01 0.23 -8.15
CA ILE A 123 -21.46 -0.04 -6.79
C ILE A 123 -20.36 -0.63 -5.91
N ASN A 124 -19.27 -1.11 -6.52
CA ASN A 124 -18.12 -1.74 -5.87
C ASN A 124 -16.81 -1.37 -6.59
N TYR A 125 -15.70 -1.89 -6.06
CA TYR A 125 -14.37 -1.67 -6.64
C TYR A 125 -14.25 -2.20 -8.06
N ASP A 126 -14.75 -3.41 -8.35
CA ASP A 126 -14.55 -4.06 -9.64
C ASP A 126 -15.24 -3.29 -10.79
N GLU A 127 -16.44 -2.76 -10.53
CA GLU A 127 -17.15 -1.92 -11.48
C GLU A 127 -16.44 -0.57 -11.69
N SER A 128 -15.97 0.07 -10.61
CA SER A 128 -15.20 1.30 -10.72
C SER A 128 -13.87 1.08 -11.46
N TYR A 129 -13.23 -0.07 -11.26
CA TYR A 129 -11.99 -0.44 -11.97
C TYR A 129 -12.27 -0.72 -13.45
N SER A 130 -13.40 -1.34 -13.78
CA SER A 130 -13.82 -1.54 -15.16
C SER A 130 -14.03 -0.21 -15.88
N LYS A 131 -14.64 0.77 -15.21
CA LYS A 131 -14.77 2.15 -15.75
C LYS A 131 -13.43 2.86 -15.90
N ALA A 132 -12.51 2.67 -14.95
CA ALA A 132 -11.15 3.23 -15.07
C ALA A 132 -10.41 2.64 -16.31
N LYS A 133 -10.58 1.36 -16.60
CA LYS A 133 -10.02 0.72 -17.81
C LYS A 133 -10.63 1.27 -19.09
N GLU A 134 -11.93 1.53 -19.11
CA GLU A 134 -12.62 2.16 -20.25
C GLU A 134 -12.03 3.55 -20.51
N ILE A 135 -11.92 4.40 -19.48
CA ILE A 135 -11.33 5.74 -19.58
C ILE A 135 -9.89 5.67 -20.09
N ALA A 136 -9.07 4.76 -19.55
CA ALA A 136 -7.70 4.59 -20.01
C ALA A 136 -7.63 4.24 -21.51
N LYS A 137 -8.51 3.34 -21.98
CA LYS A 137 -8.58 2.94 -23.39
C LYS A 137 -9.00 4.11 -24.30
N GLU A 138 -9.94 4.93 -23.85
CA GLU A 138 -10.45 6.06 -24.63
C GLU A 138 -9.48 7.24 -24.69
N THR A 139 -8.76 7.50 -23.61
CA THR A 139 -7.93 8.70 -23.46
C THR A 139 -6.44 8.45 -23.64
N GLY A 140 -5.98 7.20 -23.58
CA GLY A 140 -4.57 6.85 -23.52
C GLY A 140 -3.96 7.00 -22.12
N ALA A 141 -4.74 7.39 -21.10
CA ALA A 141 -4.24 7.60 -19.74
C ALA A 141 -3.67 6.31 -19.12
N THR A 142 -2.57 6.45 -18.40
CA THR A 142 -1.96 5.32 -17.69
C THR A 142 -2.76 4.92 -16.47
N ILE A 143 -3.08 3.62 -16.33
CA ILE A 143 -3.70 3.09 -15.11
C ILE A 143 -2.63 2.99 -14.02
N VAL A 144 -2.90 3.61 -12.86
CA VAL A 144 -2.05 3.49 -11.66
C VAL A 144 -2.67 2.47 -10.71
N GLN A 145 -2.06 1.28 -10.66
CA GLN A 145 -2.50 0.16 -9.83
C GLN A 145 -2.30 0.45 -8.33
N ALA A 146 -3.15 -0.15 -7.47
CA ALA A 146 -3.08 0.08 -6.03
C ALA A 146 -1.96 -0.70 -5.32
N PHE A 147 -1.50 -1.81 -5.89
CA PHE A 147 -0.52 -2.72 -5.28
C PHE A 147 0.20 -3.65 -6.27
N ASP A 148 -0.43 -4.09 -7.35
CA ASP A 148 0.11 -5.13 -8.24
C ASP A 148 0.80 -4.52 -9.47
N ASP A 149 1.81 -3.72 -9.23
CA ASP A 149 2.64 -3.06 -10.23
C ASP A 149 4.10 -3.02 -9.74
N PRO A 150 5.10 -3.43 -10.54
CA PRO A 150 6.50 -3.50 -10.11
C PRO A 150 7.03 -2.18 -9.54
N GLN A 151 6.68 -1.05 -10.13
CA GLN A 151 7.13 0.27 -9.68
C GLN A 151 6.45 0.67 -8.36
N ILE A 152 5.15 0.36 -8.21
CA ILE A 152 4.44 0.55 -6.93
C ILE A 152 5.09 -0.29 -5.83
N ILE A 153 5.33 -1.57 -6.08
CA ILE A 153 5.95 -2.50 -5.11
C ILE A 153 7.35 -2.01 -4.74
N ALA A 154 8.18 -1.65 -5.71
CA ALA A 154 9.54 -1.14 -5.47
C ALA A 154 9.53 0.10 -4.55
N ALA A 155 8.65 1.06 -4.81
CA ALA A 155 8.58 2.28 -3.99
C ALA A 155 8.06 2.03 -2.57
N GLN A 156 7.19 1.02 -2.36
CA GLN A 156 6.81 0.61 -1.00
C GLN A 156 7.97 -0.06 -0.27
N GLY A 157 8.87 -0.73 -0.98
CA GLY A 157 10.08 -1.34 -0.41
C GLY A 157 11.04 -0.33 0.24
N VAL A 158 10.97 0.95 -0.13
CA VAL A 158 11.74 2.02 0.52
C VAL A 158 11.47 2.08 2.03
N ILE A 159 10.28 1.68 2.49
CA ILE A 159 9.97 1.58 3.92
C ILE A 159 10.90 0.59 4.62
N GLY A 160 11.20 -0.55 3.98
CA GLY A 160 12.16 -1.52 4.51
C GLY A 160 13.59 -0.95 4.62
N LEU A 161 14.02 -0.16 3.63
CA LEU A 161 15.32 0.52 3.69
C LEU A 161 15.37 1.50 4.86
N GLU A 162 14.32 2.31 5.03
CA GLU A 162 14.23 3.28 6.12
C GLU A 162 14.21 2.60 7.50
N ILE A 163 13.55 1.43 7.64
CA ILE A 163 13.54 0.67 8.88
C ILE A 163 14.95 0.17 9.21
N LEU A 164 15.65 -0.46 8.26
CA LEU A 164 17.01 -0.96 8.49
C LEU A 164 18.03 0.16 8.74
N GLU A 165 17.82 1.34 8.19
CA GLU A 165 18.64 2.52 8.46
C GLU A 165 18.44 3.03 9.90
N ASP A 166 17.17 3.08 10.37
CA ASP A 166 16.81 3.62 11.69
C ASP A 166 16.99 2.58 12.81
N LEU A 167 16.88 1.27 12.52
CA LEU A 167 16.99 0.16 13.46
C LEU A 167 17.73 -1.02 12.78
N PRO A 168 19.07 -0.97 12.71
CA PRO A 168 19.87 -2.01 12.05
C PRO A 168 19.74 -3.40 12.69
N ASP A 169 19.43 -3.44 13.99
CA ASP A 169 19.34 -4.67 14.79
C ASP A 169 17.90 -5.21 14.89
N VAL A 170 17.00 -4.76 14.02
CA VAL A 170 15.62 -5.27 13.99
C VAL A 170 15.60 -6.77 13.75
N GLU A 171 14.82 -7.51 14.56
CA GLU A 171 14.70 -8.96 14.48
C GLU A 171 13.42 -9.39 13.74
N GLU A 172 12.32 -8.66 13.96
CA GLU A 172 11.01 -8.99 13.40
C GLU A 172 10.30 -7.73 12.87
N ILE A 173 9.63 -7.85 11.73
CA ILE A 173 8.84 -6.77 11.13
C ILE A 173 7.43 -7.28 10.84
N TYR A 174 6.43 -6.60 11.39
CA TYR A 174 5.01 -6.90 11.19
C TYR A 174 4.40 -5.92 10.20
N LEU A 175 3.75 -6.43 9.15
CA LEU A 175 3.22 -5.66 8.04
C LEU A 175 1.76 -6.00 7.74
N PRO A 176 0.85 -5.03 7.59
CA PRO A 176 -0.49 -5.32 7.14
C PRO A 176 -0.50 -5.80 5.69
N ILE A 177 -1.28 -6.86 5.42
CA ILE A 177 -1.46 -7.40 4.06
C ILE A 177 -2.91 -7.23 3.62
N GLY A 178 -3.11 -6.44 2.54
CA GLY A 178 -4.30 -6.49 1.70
C GLY A 178 -3.94 -7.17 0.37
N GLY A 179 -3.77 -6.39 -0.71
CA GLY A 179 -3.29 -6.91 -2.01
C GLY A 179 -1.81 -7.26 -2.08
N GLY A 180 -1.02 -6.95 -1.06
CA GLY A 180 0.37 -7.40 -0.89
C GLY A 180 1.47 -6.41 -1.28
N GLY A 181 1.16 -5.25 -1.90
CA GLY A 181 2.19 -4.34 -2.44
C GLY A 181 3.19 -3.81 -1.41
N LEU A 182 2.74 -3.45 -0.20
CA LEU A 182 3.61 -3.03 0.89
C LEU A 182 4.51 -4.19 1.35
N ALA A 183 3.91 -5.33 1.65
CA ALA A 183 4.63 -6.48 2.17
C ALA A 183 5.65 -7.02 1.15
N ALA A 184 5.26 -7.13 -0.13
CA ALA A 184 6.14 -7.57 -1.21
C ALA A 184 7.36 -6.65 -1.37
N GLY A 185 7.17 -5.34 -1.41
CA GLY A 185 8.29 -4.39 -1.53
C GLY A 185 9.19 -4.42 -0.29
N THR A 186 8.59 -4.42 0.90
CA THR A 186 9.35 -4.41 2.15
C THR A 186 10.15 -5.70 2.34
N VAL A 187 9.57 -6.88 2.06
CA VAL A 187 10.29 -8.15 2.23
C VAL A 187 11.49 -8.25 1.28
N ILE A 188 11.37 -7.77 0.04
CA ILE A 188 12.53 -7.70 -0.89
C ILE A 188 13.65 -6.85 -0.26
N ALA A 189 13.32 -5.64 0.20
CA ALA A 189 14.31 -4.74 0.78
C ALA A 189 15.01 -5.33 2.01
N ILE A 190 14.25 -5.96 2.89
CA ILE A 190 14.73 -6.56 4.13
C ILE A 190 15.60 -7.79 3.85
N LYS A 191 15.07 -8.77 3.11
CA LYS A 191 15.76 -10.05 2.89
C LYS A 191 17.03 -9.92 2.07
N GLU A 192 17.11 -8.94 1.19
CA GLU A 192 18.34 -8.65 0.44
C GLU A 192 19.47 -8.14 1.35
N LYS A 193 19.14 -7.35 2.37
CA LYS A 193 20.12 -6.76 3.30
C LYS A 193 20.41 -7.63 4.51
N ASN A 194 19.37 -8.20 5.10
CA ASN A 194 19.48 -9.06 6.26
C ASN A 194 18.44 -10.19 6.17
N PRO A 195 18.79 -11.35 5.60
CA PRO A 195 17.89 -12.48 5.44
C PRO A 195 17.42 -13.09 6.76
N ASN A 196 18.08 -12.79 7.88
CA ASN A 196 17.72 -13.32 9.20
C ASN A 196 16.55 -12.57 9.85
N VAL A 197 16.26 -11.34 9.42
CA VAL A 197 15.10 -10.58 9.93
C VAL A 197 13.82 -11.29 9.51
N LYS A 198 12.96 -11.61 10.47
CA LYS A 198 11.65 -12.20 10.17
C LYS A 198 10.69 -11.12 9.70
N VAL A 199 9.99 -11.40 8.61
CA VAL A 199 8.93 -10.53 8.07
C VAL A 199 7.60 -11.26 8.17
N ILE A 200 6.73 -10.75 9.03
CA ILE A 200 5.43 -11.33 9.36
C ILE A 200 4.32 -10.47 8.75
N GLY A 201 3.51 -11.08 7.90
CA GLY A 201 2.31 -10.48 7.36
C GLY A 201 1.15 -10.57 8.35
N VAL A 202 0.39 -9.49 8.51
CA VAL A 202 -0.83 -9.46 9.32
C VAL A 202 -2.02 -9.22 8.42
N GLN A 203 -2.99 -10.12 8.40
CA GLN A 203 -4.16 -10.03 7.54
C GLN A 203 -5.46 -10.19 8.33
N SER A 204 -6.53 -9.53 7.89
CA SER A 204 -7.85 -9.68 8.51
C SER A 204 -8.42 -11.08 8.27
N LYS A 205 -8.96 -11.72 9.32
CA LYS A 205 -9.73 -12.98 9.23
C LYS A 205 -10.92 -12.87 8.27
N SER A 206 -11.48 -11.66 8.12
CA SER A 206 -12.60 -11.41 7.20
C SER A 206 -12.18 -11.40 5.73
N PHE A 207 -10.90 -11.13 5.43
CA PHE A 207 -10.35 -11.09 4.07
C PHE A 207 -8.99 -11.80 4.00
N PRO A 208 -8.94 -13.13 4.22
CA PRO A 208 -7.67 -13.88 4.35
C PRO A 208 -7.09 -14.29 2.99
N SER A 209 -7.24 -13.47 1.96
CA SER A 209 -6.94 -13.85 0.56
C SER A 209 -5.48 -14.23 0.32
N MET A 210 -4.52 -13.49 0.89
CA MET A 210 -3.10 -13.82 0.76
C MET A 210 -2.73 -15.05 1.59
N TYR A 211 -3.24 -15.14 2.83
CA TYR A 211 -3.02 -16.29 3.70
C TYR A 211 -3.49 -17.60 3.04
N GLU A 212 -4.74 -17.64 2.55
CA GLU A 212 -5.27 -18.80 1.87
C GLU A 212 -4.53 -19.11 0.55
N SER A 213 -4.12 -18.07 -0.17
CA SER A 213 -3.36 -18.23 -1.42
C SER A 213 -1.98 -18.87 -1.17
N VAL A 214 -1.25 -18.41 -0.15
CA VAL A 214 0.06 -18.98 0.22
C VAL A 214 -0.10 -20.43 0.69
N LYS A 215 -1.09 -20.70 1.56
CA LYS A 215 -1.39 -22.03 2.09
C LYS A 215 -1.73 -23.04 0.98
N GLN A 216 -2.47 -22.61 -0.05
CA GLN A 216 -2.89 -23.45 -1.17
C GLN A 216 -1.90 -23.42 -2.34
N ASN A 217 -0.86 -22.57 -2.29
CA ASN A 217 0.09 -22.32 -3.35
C ASN A 217 -0.56 -21.89 -4.68
N VAL A 218 -1.71 -21.22 -4.61
CA VAL A 218 -2.45 -20.69 -5.75
C VAL A 218 -3.24 -19.46 -5.35
N ARG A 219 -3.29 -18.45 -6.22
CA ARG A 219 -4.09 -17.25 -5.96
C ARG A 219 -5.56 -17.61 -5.77
N THR A 220 -6.06 -17.37 -4.58
CA THR A 220 -7.40 -17.77 -4.14
C THR A 220 -8.28 -16.55 -3.91
N LEU A 221 -9.44 -16.53 -4.56
CA LEU A 221 -10.49 -15.56 -4.29
C LEU A 221 -11.17 -15.93 -2.97
N THR A 222 -11.13 -15.04 -1.98
CA THR A 222 -11.85 -15.23 -0.72
C THR A 222 -13.04 -14.29 -0.61
N GLY A 223 -14.10 -14.78 0.03
CA GLY A 223 -15.23 -13.95 0.42
C GLY A 223 -14.92 -13.20 1.71
N GLY A 224 -15.60 -12.10 1.91
CA GLY A 224 -15.58 -11.35 3.18
C GLY A 224 -16.73 -10.36 3.17
N ASP A 225 -17.39 -10.20 4.32
CA ASP A 225 -18.52 -9.30 4.40
C ASP A 225 -18.07 -7.88 4.70
N ARG A 226 -17.54 -7.65 5.89
CA ARG A 226 -17.08 -6.34 6.36
C ARG A 226 -15.91 -6.51 7.31
N THR A 227 -15.08 -5.49 7.37
CA THR A 227 -14.03 -5.32 8.38
C THR A 227 -13.81 -3.82 8.62
N ILE A 228 -13.45 -3.45 9.85
CA ILE A 228 -13.03 -2.08 10.16
C ILE A 228 -11.70 -1.72 9.47
N ALA A 229 -10.91 -2.72 9.09
CA ALA A 229 -9.65 -2.57 8.35
C ALA A 229 -9.89 -2.43 6.84
N ASP A 230 -10.67 -1.43 6.41
CA ASP A 230 -11.08 -1.21 5.02
C ASP A 230 -9.90 -1.11 4.04
N GLY A 231 -8.76 -0.60 4.50
CA GLY A 231 -7.54 -0.46 3.71
C GLY A 231 -6.88 -1.77 3.26
N ILE A 232 -7.23 -2.90 3.91
CA ILE A 232 -6.71 -4.24 3.59
C ILE A 232 -7.80 -5.25 3.20
N SER A 233 -9.05 -4.80 2.97
CA SER A 233 -10.18 -5.65 2.56
C SER A 233 -10.09 -6.07 1.09
N VAL A 234 -9.09 -6.87 0.75
CA VAL A 234 -8.81 -7.32 -0.60
C VAL A 234 -9.18 -8.80 -0.77
N LYS A 235 -10.08 -9.08 -1.71
CA LYS A 235 -10.62 -10.44 -1.95
C LYS A 235 -9.67 -11.36 -2.72
N MET A 236 -8.77 -10.78 -3.51
CA MET A 236 -7.81 -11.52 -4.33
C MET A 236 -6.45 -10.83 -4.29
N PRO A 237 -5.35 -11.52 -3.94
CA PRO A 237 -4.02 -10.92 -4.01
C PRO A 237 -3.61 -10.60 -5.45
N GLY A 238 -2.65 -9.69 -5.60
CA GLY A 238 -2.01 -9.44 -6.89
C GLY A 238 -1.25 -10.68 -7.40
N GLU A 239 -0.97 -10.71 -8.67
CA GLU A 239 -0.18 -11.80 -9.27
C GLU A 239 1.29 -11.67 -8.88
N ILE A 240 1.85 -10.49 -9.06
CA ILE A 240 3.25 -10.17 -8.72
C ILE A 240 3.45 -10.26 -7.20
N THR A 241 2.54 -9.66 -6.44
CA THR A 241 2.66 -9.63 -4.97
C THR A 241 2.54 -11.01 -4.35
N PHE A 242 1.65 -11.86 -4.87
CA PHE A 242 1.53 -13.25 -4.42
C PHE A 242 2.81 -14.04 -4.67
N ASP A 243 3.39 -13.93 -5.88
CA ASP A 243 4.62 -14.65 -6.21
C ASP A 243 5.79 -14.28 -5.30
N ILE A 244 5.93 -12.99 -4.98
CA ILE A 244 6.96 -12.51 -4.06
C ILE A 244 6.70 -13.01 -2.63
N ILE A 245 5.48 -12.78 -2.11
CA ILE A 245 5.14 -13.06 -0.72
C ILE A 245 5.24 -14.56 -0.41
N LYS A 246 4.73 -15.44 -1.27
CA LYS A 246 4.80 -16.88 -1.04
C LYS A 246 6.22 -17.42 -0.93
N ASN A 247 7.20 -16.74 -1.56
CA ASN A 247 8.58 -17.19 -1.60
C ASN A 247 9.48 -16.52 -0.55
N MET A 248 9.07 -15.36 -0.01
CA MET A 248 9.98 -14.52 0.79
C MET A 248 9.46 -14.18 2.19
N ILE A 249 8.14 -14.21 2.42
CA ILE A 249 7.59 -13.90 3.74
C ILE A 249 7.77 -15.11 4.67
N ASP A 250 8.06 -14.85 5.94
CA ASP A 250 8.30 -15.94 6.89
C ASP A 250 7.01 -16.52 7.44
N GLU A 251 6.00 -15.66 7.69
CA GLU A 251 4.72 -16.08 8.27
C GLU A 251 3.61 -15.08 7.88
N ILE A 252 2.37 -15.57 7.86
CA ILE A 252 1.17 -14.71 7.78
C ILE A 252 0.24 -15.08 8.93
N VAL A 253 -0.07 -14.11 9.78
CA VAL A 253 -1.02 -14.26 10.89
C VAL A 253 -2.34 -13.59 10.58
N LEU A 254 -3.43 -14.17 11.11
CA LEU A 254 -4.78 -13.63 10.93
C LEU A 254 -5.27 -12.99 12.24
N VAL A 255 -5.82 -11.79 12.14
CA VAL A 255 -6.45 -11.05 13.24
C VAL A 255 -7.90 -10.72 12.92
N ASP A 256 -8.75 -10.69 13.95
CA ASP A 256 -10.16 -10.28 13.81
C ASP A 256 -10.38 -8.79 14.15
N ASP A 257 -11.58 -8.30 13.90
CA ASP A 257 -11.93 -6.90 14.12
C ASP A 257 -11.91 -6.50 15.60
N ASP A 258 -12.13 -7.44 16.53
CA ASP A 258 -12.02 -7.18 17.97
C ASP A 258 -10.58 -6.96 18.39
N GLU A 259 -9.65 -7.77 17.87
CA GLU A 259 -8.21 -7.63 18.09
C GLU A 259 -7.70 -6.31 17.49
N ILE A 260 -8.13 -5.98 16.26
CA ILE A 260 -7.79 -4.70 15.60
C ILE A 260 -8.34 -3.52 16.41
N THR A 261 -9.59 -3.59 16.86
CA THR A 261 -10.23 -2.52 17.65
C THR A 261 -9.48 -2.27 18.96
N LYS A 262 -9.09 -3.33 19.67
CA LYS A 262 -8.29 -3.22 20.90
C LYS A 262 -6.95 -2.53 20.64
N ALA A 263 -6.25 -2.93 19.56
CA ALA A 263 -4.99 -2.31 19.18
C ALA A 263 -5.17 -0.83 18.81
N MET A 264 -6.25 -0.47 18.10
CA MET A 264 -6.56 0.93 17.78
C MET A 264 -6.79 1.78 19.03
N PHE A 265 -7.53 1.28 20.02
CA PHE A 265 -7.74 1.99 21.28
C PHE A 265 -6.43 2.20 22.05
N LEU A 266 -5.59 1.16 22.13
CA LEU A 266 -4.28 1.28 22.76
C LEU A 266 -3.39 2.30 22.05
N LEU A 267 -3.37 2.32 20.72
CA LEU A 267 -2.63 3.31 19.94
C LEU A 267 -3.15 4.74 20.19
N MET A 268 -4.47 4.94 20.20
CA MET A 268 -5.06 6.28 20.44
C MET A 268 -4.82 6.78 21.87
N GLU A 269 -4.71 5.88 22.84
CA GLU A 269 -4.50 6.23 24.25
C GLU A 269 -3.04 6.49 24.59
N ARG A 270 -2.09 5.85 23.88
CA ARG A 270 -0.67 5.77 24.27
C ARG A 270 0.30 6.37 23.26
N MET A 271 -0.19 6.84 22.10
CA MET A 271 0.61 7.48 21.05
C MET A 271 0.14 8.90 20.75
#